data_c97ac97970a219d4ba482e7f06112a3a
#
_entry.id   c97ac97970a219d4ba482e7f06112a3a
#
_cell.length_a   1.000
_cell.length_b   1.000
_cell.length_c   1.000
_cell.angle_alpha   90.00
_cell.angle_beta   90.00
_cell.angle_gamma   90.00
#
_symmetry.space_group_name_H-M   'P 1'
#
loop_
_entity.id
_entity.type
_entity.pdbx_description
1 polymer ?
#
loop_
_entity_poly.entity_id
_entity_poly.type
_entity_poly.pdbx_seq_one_letter_code
_entity_poly.pdbx_strand_id
1 'polypeptide(L)'
;MNAIGEVAAFGTAVCWTLSALFFEQGTKRIGVLGVNFYKVVFAFVFLACSAWLLRGMPLPLDASPETWLYLSVSGVIGFVITDIFLFTAYKTIGSRMSTLFLAISPAFTAILGFIFLHEVLAPKSLVAMGLVGTGIVIAVLSRERIKSGLAAKRADARGYVFACLSSIGQSVSMIFTKQGVKNYDAISGTKIRVMSAIIG
;
A
#
# COMPACT_ATOMS: atom_id res chain seq x y z
N MET A 1 -9.08 16.72 19.62
CA MET A 1 -8.56 16.35 18.27
C MET A 1 -7.41 17.30 18.01
N ASN A 2 -6.26 16.79 17.60
CA ASN A 2 -5.07 17.65 17.40
C ASN A 2 -5.08 18.17 15.96
N ALA A 3 -5.31 19.47 15.76
CA ALA A 3 -5.30 20.13 14.46
C ALA A 3 -4.04 19.79 13.61
N ILE A 4 -2.89 19.62 14.26
CA ILE A 4 -1.64 19.20 13.61
C ILE A 4 -1.78 17.81 12.96
N GLY A 5 -2.43 16.86 13.64
CA GLY A 5 -2.66 15.51 13.07
C GLY A 5 -3.59 15.52 11.87
N GLU A 6 -4.61 16.36 11.87
CA GLU A 6 -5.55 16.49 10.75
C GLU A 6 -4.88 17.14 9.53
N VAL A 7 -4.07 18.18 9.74
CA VAL A 7 -3.28 18.82 8.67
C VAL A 7 -2.25 17.85 8.10
N ALA A 8 -1.57 17.06 8.94
CA ALA A 8 -0.62 16.04 8.49
C ALA A 8 -1.31 14.93 7.69
N ALA A 9 -2.50 14.49 8.11
CA ALA A 9 -3.28 13.49 7.38
C ALA A 9 -3.73 14.01 6.01
N PHE A 10 -4.19 15.25 5.94
CA PHE A 10 -4.54 15.89 4.66
C PHE A 10 -3.33 16.02 3.74
N GLY A 11 -2.19 16.49 4.25
CA GLY A 11 -0.94 16.57 3.50
C GLY A 11 -0.52 15.21 2.95
N THR A 12 -0.61 14.15 3.76
CA THR A 12 -0.33 12.77 3.35
C THR A 12 -1.25 12.33 2.21
N ALA A 13 -2.54 12.62 2.27
CA ALA A 13 -3.50 12.27 1.22
C ALA A 13 -3.18 12.97 -0.11
N VAL A 14 -2.80 14.25 -0.06
CA VAL A 14 -2.37 15.00 -1.26
C VAL A 14 -1.10 14.40 -1.86
N CYS A 15 -0.06 14.15 -1.03
CA CYS A 15 1.19 13.54 -1.48
C CYS A 15 0.96 12.15 -2.08
N TRP A 16 0.10 11.34 -1.47
CA TRP A 16 -0.26 10.01 -1.96
C TRP A 16 -0.91 10.08 -3.34
N THR A 17 -1.86 10.99 -3.51
CA THR A 17 -2.58 11.18 -4.79
C THR A 17 -1.62 11.62 -5.90
N LEU A 18 -0.75 12.58 -5.63
CA LEU A 18 0.27 13.02 -6.59
C LEU A 18 1.23 11.89 -6.95
N SER A 19 1.70 11.14 -5.95
CA SER A 19 2.58 9.97 -6.16
C SER A 19 1.91 8.93 -7.06
N ALA A 20 0.64 8.63 -6.86
CA ALA A 20 -0.09 7.67 -7.69
C ALA A 20 -0.15 8.09 -9.16
N LEU A 21 -0.34 9.40 -9.44
CA LEU A 21 -0.33 9.94 -10.81
C LEU A 21 1.06 9.83 -11.45
N PHE A 22 2.11 10.16 -10.70
CA PHE A 22 3.49 10.04 -11.20
C PHE A 22 3.87 8.58 -11.43
N PHE A 23 3.50 7.67 -10.54
CA PHE A 23 3.75 6.23 -10.72
C PHE A 23 2.99 5.67 -11.91
N GLU A 24 1.75 6.11 -12.18
CA GLU A 24 1.02 5.73 -13.38
C GLU A 24 1.78 6.14 -14.65
N GLN A 25 2.25 7.37 -14.72
CA GLN A 25 3.03 7.84 -15.87
C GLN A 25 4.39 7.13 -15.97
N GLY A 26 5.06 6.94 -14.86
CA GLY A 26 6.31 6.21 -14.77
C GLY A 26 6.18 4.77 -15.29
N THR A 27 5.14 4.04 -14.87
CA THR A 27 4.90 2.66 -15.29
C THR A 27 4.65 2.53 -16.79
N LYS A 28 4.08 3.56 -17.42
CA LYS A 28 3.88 3.61 -18.87
C LYS A 28 5.19 3.85 -19.64
N ARG A 29 6.17 4.54 -19.03
CA ARG A 29 7.45 4.91 -19.66
C ARG A 29 8.56 3.90 -19.45
N ILE A 30 8.80 3.50 -18.20
CA ILE A 30 9.94 2.64 -17.81
C ILE A 30 9.50 1.26 -17.31
N GLY A 31 8.21 0.98 -17.34
CA GLY A 31 7.65 -0.30 -16.91
C GLY A 31 7.43 -0.40 -15.38
N VAL A 32 6.73 -1.45 -14.99
CA VAL A 32 6.32 -1.71 -13.60
C VAL A 32 7.53 -1.95 -12.69
N LEU A 33 8.44 -2.83 -13.11
CA LEU A 33 9.64 -3.18 -12.33
C LEU A 33 10.59 -1.99 -12.19
N GLY A 34 10.77 -1.21 -13.26
CA GLY A 34 11.61 -0.01 -13.23
C GLY A 34 11.10 1.01 -12.21
N VAL A 35 9.82 1.32 -12.22
CA VAL A 35 9.21 2.26 -11.25
C VAL A 35 9.36 1.72 -9.83
N ASN A 36 9.10 0.42 -9.62
CA ASN A 36 9.20 -0.17 -8.29
C ASN A 36 10.63 -0.10 -7.75
N PHE A 37 11.61 -0.45 -8.57
CA PHE A 37 13.03 -0.37 -8.19
C PHE A 37 13.42 1.05 -7.78
N TYR A 38 13.18 2.05 -8.64
CA TYR A 38 13.51 3.43 -8.31
C TYR A 38 12.77 3.93 -7.06
N LYS A 39 11.48 3.62 -6.90
CA LYS A 39 10.72 3.95 -5.70
C LYS A 39 11.38 3.43 -4.44
N VAL A 40 11.76 2.14 -4.43
CA VAL A 40 12.35 1.49 -3.25
C VAL A 40 13.73 2.07 -2.93
N VAL A 41 14.56 2.34 -3.96
CA VAL A 41 15.88 2.97 -3.79
C VAL A 41 15.76 4.38 -3.22
N PHE A 42 14.89 5.22 -3.79
CA PHE A 42 14.67 6.58 -3.27
C PHE A 42 14.10 6.56 -1.84
N ALA A 43 13.14 5.66 -1.56
CA ALA A 43 12.60 5.48 -0.22
C ALA A 43 13.69 5.08 0.78
N PHE A 44 14.61 4.20 0.40
CA PHE A 44 15.73 3.80 1.24
C PHE A 44 16.64 4.98 1.58
N VAL A 45 17.06 5.75 0.57
CA VAL A 45 17.93 6.93 0.77
C VAL A 45 17.25 7.94 1.68
N PHE A 46 15.98 8.27 1.39
CA PHE A 46 15.22 9.24 2.19
C PHE A 46 15.05 8.78 3.66
N LEU A 47 14.71 7.51 3.88
CA LEU A 47 14.57 6.96 5.22
C LEU A 47 15.91 6.83 5.94
N ALA A 48 17.01 6.58 5.22
CA ALA A 48 18.35 6.57 5.80
C ALA A 48 18.74 7.97 6.31
N CYS A 49 18.54 9.00 5.50
CA CYS A 49 18.77 10.38 5.89
C CYS A 49 17.89 10.80 7.08
N SER A 50 16.59 10.47 7.03
CA SER A 50 15.65 10.81 8.11
C SER A 50 15.99 10.11 9.42
N ALA A 51 16.36 8.83 9.38
CA ALA A 51 16.76 8.10 10.58
C ALA A 51 18.08 8.62 11.17
N TRP A 52 19.02 9.01 10.31
CA TRP A 52 20.26 9.63 10.76
C TRP A 52 20.03 10.95 11.48
N LEU A 53 19.17 11.81 10.92
CA LEU A 53 18.84 13.12 11.51
C LEU A 53 18.06 12.99 12.82
N LEU A 54 17.14 12.03 12.92
CA LEU A 54 16.23 11.90 14.08
C LEU A 54 16.77 11.01 15.20
N ARG A 55 17.56 9.98 14.86
CA ARG A 55 18.06 8.98 15.83
C ARG A 55 19.57 8.90 15.91
N GLY A 56 20.33 9.62 15.09
CA GLY A 56 21.77 9.54 15.02
C GLY A 56 22.32 8.22 14.45
N MET A 57 21.46 7.27 14.12
CA MET A 57 21.83 5.96 13.59
C MET A 57 21.20 5.73 12.20
N PRO A 58 22.02 5.56 11.15
CA PRO A 58 21.50 5.35 9.80
C PRO A 58 20.95 3.94 9.56
N LEU A 59 21.28 2.95 10.40
CA LEU A 59 20.83 1.56 10.25
C LEU A 59 20.10 1.06 11.50
N PRO A 60 19.02 0.26 11.36
CA PRO A 60 18.21 -0.26 12.46
C PRO A 60 18.85 -1.53 13.06
N LEU A 61 20.06 -1.41 13.61
CA LEU A 61 20.83 -2.54 14.15
C LEU A 61 20.36 -2.97 15.54
N ASP A 62 19.52 -2.18 16.17
CA ASP A 62 18.92 -2.38 17.50
C ASP A 62 17.64 -3.23 17.49
N ALA A 63 17.17 -3.65 16.32
CA ALA A 63 15.96 -4.45 16.19
C ALA A 63 16.18 -5.92 16.55
N SER A 64 15.20 -6.53 17.24
CA SER A 64 15.24 -7.96 17.56
C SER A 64 15.14 -8.82 16.29
N PRO A 65 15.63 -10.08 16.32
CA PRO A 65 15.51 -11.01 15.18
C PRO A 65 14.06 -11.24 14.76
N GLU A 66 13.14 -11.26 15.72
CA GLU A 66 11.71 -11.40 15.46
C GLU A 66 11.14 -10.20 14.72
N THR A 67 11.50 -8.99 15.14
CA THR A 67 11.16 -7.73 14.45
C THR A 67 11.69 -7.72 13.02
N TRP A 68 12.94 -8.14 12.81
CA TRP A 68 13.53 -8.29 11.49
C TRP A 68 12.72 -9.26 10.62
N LEU A 69 12.35 -10.42 11.14
CA LEU A 69 11.58 -11.43 10.41
C LEU A 69 10.23 -10.87 9.94
N TYR A 70 9.42 -10.35 10.88
CA TYR A 70 8.10 -9.83 10.53
C TYR A 70 8.15 -8.64 9.57
N LEU A 71 9.08 -7.71 9.78
CA LEU A 71 9.19 -6.53 8.93
C LEU A 71 9.82 -6.85 7.57
N SER A 72 10.72 -7.83 7.48
CA SER A 72 11.25 -8.30 6.19
C SER A 72 10.18 -8.96 5.34
N VAL A 73 9.42 -9.89 5.92
CA VAL A 73 8.28 -10.53 5.23
C VAL A 73 7.28 -9.47 4.80
N SER A 74 6.93 -8.53 5.68
CA SER A 74 6.06 -7.42 5.36
C SER A 74 6.61 -6.55 4.22
N GLY A 75 7.91 -6.27 4.20
CA GLY A 75 8.57 -5.47 3.18
C GLY A 75 8.50 -6.13 1.80
N VAL A 76 8.84 -7.41 1.72
CA VAL A 76 8.77 -8.17 0.46
C VAL A 76 7.32 -8.25 -0.05
N ILE A 77 6.37 -8.61 0.81
CA ILE A 77 4.96 -8.69 0.40
C ILE A 77 4.45 -7.30 -0.01
N GLY A 78 4.70 -6.26 0.77
CA GLY A 78 4.14 -4.92 0.56
C GLY A 78 4.81 -4.14 -0.57
N PHE A 79 6.15 -4.07 -0.58
CA PHE A 79 6.88 -3.21 -1.50
C PHE A 79 7.42 -3.92 -2.75
N VAL A 80 7.36 -5.26 -2.81
CA VAL A 80 7.69 -6.01 -4.03
C VAL A 80 6.42 -6.56 -4.66
N ILE A 81 5.78 -7.53 -4.03
CA ILE A 81 4.65 -8.25 -4.61
C ILE A 81 3.44 -7.34 -4.81
N THR A 82 3.03 -6.65 -3.75
CA THR A 82 1.85 -5.76 -3.78
C THR A 82 2.03 -4.60 -4.74
N ASP A 83 3.20 -3.98 -4.76
CA ASP A 83 3.48 -2.86 -5.66
C ASP A 83 3.53 -3.29 -7.13
N ILE A 84 4.05 -4.48 -7.44
CA ILE A 84 3.99 -5.03 -8.80
C ILE A 84 2.53 -5.15 -9.25
N PHE A 85 1.64 -5.67 -8.40
CA PHE A 85 0.22 -5.74 -8.72
C PHE A 85 -0.41 -4.35 -8.86
N LEU A 86 -0.12 -3.44 -7.93
CA LEU A 86 -0.65 -2.08 -7.95
C LEU A 86 -0.21 -1.31 -9.19
N PHE A 87 1.08 -1.36 -9.53
CA PHE A 87 1.61 -0.66 -10.69
C PHE A 87 1.15 -1.30 -12.02
N THR A 88 0.93 -2.61 -12.04
CA THR A 88 0.28 -3.27 -13.17
C THR A 88 -1.17 -2.81 -13.32
N ALA A 89 -1.90 -2.65 -12.23
CA ALA A 89 -3.23 -2.06 -12.24
C ALA A 89 -3.20 -0.59 -12.70
N TYR A 90 -2.23 0.22 -12.26
CA TYR A 90 -2.06 1.60 -12.74
C TYR A 90 -1.87 1.66 -14.26
N LYS A 91 -1.08 0.75 -14.82
CA LYS A 91 -0.84 0.67 -16.26
C LYS A 91 -2.09 0.28 -17.05
N THR A 92 -2.97 -0.55 -16.48
CA THR A 92 -4.14 -1.12 -17.18
C THR A 92 -5.42 -0.33 -16.98
N ILE A 93 -5.79 -0.01 -15.75
CA ILE A 93 -7.04 0.69 -15.41
C ILE A 93 -6.84 2.13 -14.95
N GLY A 94 -5.58 2.56 -14.80
CA GLY A 94 -5.20 3.90 -14.32
C GLY A 94 -5.18 4.02 -12.80
N SER A 95 -4.46 5.03 -12.30
CA SER A 95 -4.26 5.25 -10.86
C SER A 95 -5.57 5.52 -10.12
N ARG A 96 -6.49 6.30 -10.73
CA ARG A 96 -7.77 6.64 -10.12
C ARG A 96 -8.60 5.41 -9.71
N MET A 97 -8.73 4.42 -10.61
CA MET A 97 -9.50 3.20 -10.31
C MET A 97 -8.73 2.28 -9.37
N SER A 98 -7.44 2.12 -9.58
CA SER A 98 -6.62 1.24 -8.74
C SER A 98 -6.55 1.73 -7.29
N THR A 99 -6.46 3.04 -7.05
CA THR A 99 -6.49 3.60 -5.68
C THR A 99 -7.84 3.45 -5.00
N LEU A 100 -8.96 3.47 -5.76
CA LEU A 100 -10.27 3.12 -5.20
C LEU A 100 -10.31 1.69 -4.69
N PHE A 101 -9.75 0.73 -5.44
CA PHE A 101 -9.64 -0.66 -4.97
C PHE A 101 -8.71 -0.76 -3.75
N LEU A 102 -7.62 -0.01 -3.72
CA LEU A 102 -6.72 0.01 -2.56
C LEU A 102 -7.43 0.52 -1.29
N ALA A 103 -8.45 1.35 -1.42
CA ALA A 103 -9.26 1.82 -0.29
C ALA A 103 -10.08 0.70 0.40
N ILE A 104 -10.18 -0.50 -0.19
CA ILE A 104 -10.73 -1.70 0.46
C ILE A 104 -9.71 -2.32 1.44
N SER A 105 -8.43 -2.02 1.31
CA SER A 105 -7.38 -2.63 2.15
C SER A 105 -7.66 -2.54 3.66
N PRO A 106 -8.15 -1.44 4.26
CA PRO A 106 -8.51 -1.43 5.67
C PRO A 106 -9.58 -2.46 6.05
N ALA A 107 -10.52 -2.74 5.13
CA ALA A 107 -11.53 -3.76 5.36
C ALA A 107 -10.93 -5.16 5.40
N PHE A 108 -10.08 -5.50 4.44
CA PHE A 108 -9.33 -6.77 4.46
C PHE A 108 -8.42 -6.86 5.68
N THR A 109 -7.74 -5.76 6.07
CA THR A 109 -6.89 -5.72 7.26
C THR A 109 -7.69 -5.99 8.53
N ALA A 110 -8.89 -5.43 8.65
CA ALA A 110 -9.76 -5.66 9.80
C ALA A 110 -10.26 -7.12 9.85
N ILE A 111 -10.63 -7.72 8.72
CA ILE A 111 -11.02 -9.13 8.64
C ILE A 111 -9.85 -10.04 9.02
N LEU A 112 -8.66 -9.79 8.48
CA LEU A 112 -7.45 -10.55 8.81
C LEU A 112 -7.05 -10.35 10.29
N GLY A 113 -7.19 -9.13 10.81
CA GLY A 113 -6.97 -8.82 12.23
C GLY A 113 -7.93 -9.60 13.15
N PHE A 114 -9.20 -9.71 12.77
CA PHE A 114 -10.18 -10.53 13.49
C PHE A 114 -9.79 -12.01 13.47
N ILE A 115 -9.38 -12.55 12.31
CA ILE A 115 -9.06 -13.98 12.15
C ILE A 115 -7.72 -14.35 12.83
N PHE A 116 -6.66 -13.57 12.60
CA PHE A 116 -5.31 -13.92 13.02
C PHE A 116 -4.88 -13.30 14.35
N LEU A 117 -5.39 -12.11 14.68
CA LEU A 117 -5.04 -11.39 15.90
C LEU A 117 -6.15 -11.42 16.95
N HIS A 118 -7.29 -12.07 16.65
CA HIS A 118 -8.48 -12.11 17.52
C HIS A 118 -8.98 -10.72 17.94
N GLU A 119 -8.80 -9.72 17.07
CA GLU A 119 -9.27 -8.35 17.33
C GLU A 119 -10.79 -8.26 17.14
N VAL A 120 -11.47 -7.57 18.06
CA VAL A 120 -12.91 -7.39 17.96
C VAL A 120 -13.24 -6.32 16.91
N LEU A 121 -14.05 -6.69 15.92
CA LEU A 121 -14.56 -5.74 14.91
C LEU A 121 -15.66 -4.87 15.55
N ALA A 122 -15.41 -3.57 15.63
CA ALA A 122 -16.44 -2.64 16.05
C ALA A 122 -17.57 -2.55 15.02
N PRO A 123 -18.85 -2.49 15.42
CA PRO A 123 -19.99 -2.36 14.49
C PRO A 123 -19.85 -1.18 13.52
N LYS A 124 -19.26 -0.08 13.96
CA LYS A 124 -18.97 1.09 13.13
C LYS A 124 -18.01 0.76 11.97
N SER A 125 -17.06 -0.14 12.18
CA SER A 125 -16.13 -0.59 11.14
C SER A 125 -16.85 -1.38 10.05
N LEU A 126 -17.81 -2.24 10.41
CA LEU A 126 -18.61 -2.99 9.44
C LEU A 126 -19.42 -2.06 8.54
N VAL A 127 -20.04 -1.04 9.11
CA VAL A 127 -20.78 -0.02 8.33
C VAL A 127 -19.85 0.73 7.38
N ALA A 128 -18.67 1.16 7.87
CA ALA A 128 -17.68 1.85 7.05
C ALA A 128 -17.18 0.97 5.88
N MET A 129 -16.93 -0.33 6.14
CA MET A 129 -16.56 -1.31 5.10
C MET A 129 -17.65 -1.44 4.02
N GLY A 130 -18.92 -1.53 4.44
CA GLY A 130 -20.06 -1.58 3.53
C GLY A 130 -20.17 -0.33 2.66
N LEU A 131 -19.99 0.87 3.24
CA LEU A 131 -20.03 2.13 2.50
C LEU A 131 -18.87 2.23 1.47
N VAL A 132 -17.66 1.85 1.84
CA VAL A 132 -16.51 1.83 0.91
C VAL A 132 -16.77 0.83 -0.22
N GLY A 133 -17.23 -0.39 0.10
CA GLY A 133 -17.55 -1.41 -0.90
C GLY A 133 -18.60 -0.94 -1.90
N THR A 134 -19.70 -0.36 -1.43
CA THR A 134 -20.77 0.17 -2.30
C THR A 134 -20.27 1.31 -3.18
N GLY A 135 -19.45 2.23 -2.64
CA GLY A 135 -18.84 3.31 -3.41
C GLY A 135 -17.99 2.80 -4.57
N ILE A 136 -17.20 1.74 -4.35
CA ILE A 136 -16.36 1.14 -5.38
C ILE A 136 -17.22 0.46 -6.46
N VAL A 137 -18.25 -0.28 -6.07
CA VAL A 137 -19.17 -0.91 -7.02
C VAL A 137 -19.82 0.13 -7.93
N ILE A 138 -20.31 1.24 -7.37
CA ILE A 138 -20.89 2.34 -8.14
C ILE A 138 -19.84 2.93 -9.10
N ALA A 139 -18.62 3.15 -8.65
CA ALA A 139 -17.55 3.73 -9.47
C ALA A 139 -17.18 2.81 -10.65
N VAL A 140 -17.09 1.49 -10.42
CA VAL A 140 -16.80 0.49 -11.45
C VAL A 140 -17.92 0.44 -12.49
N LEU A 141 -19.16 0.32 -12.04
CA LEU A 141 -20.33 0.26 -12.93
C LEU A 141 -20.49 1.55 -13.76
N SER A 142 -20.24 2.71 -13.18
CA SER A 142 -20.27 3.99 -13.89
C SER A 142 -19.21 4.07 -14.99
N ARG A 143 -18.03 3.49 -14.77
CA ARG A 143 -16.96 3.46 -15.76
C ARG A 143 -17.26 2.52 -16.92
N GLU A 144 -17.82 1.34 -16.65
CA GLU A 144 -18.15 0.37 -17.69
C GLU A 144 -19.19 0.88 -18.68
N ARG A 145 -20.10 1.76 -18.25
CA ARG A 145 -21.09 2.39 -19.13
C ARG A 145 -20.46 3.33 -20.18
N ILE A 146 -19.28 3.87 -19.90
CA ILE A 146 -18.62 4.87 -20.75
C ILE A 146 -17.69 4.20 -21.79
N LYS A 147 -17.22 2.97 -21.51
CA LYS A 147 -16.31 2.23 -22.40
C LYS A 147 -17.04 1.19 -23.22
N SER A 148 -17.13 1.42 -24.52
CA SER A 148 -17.68 0.44 -25.50
C SER A 148 -16.53 -0.32 -26.20
N GLY A 149 -16.48 -1.66 -26.01
CA GLY A 149 -15.57 -2.54 -26.73
C GLY A 149 -15.14 -3.78 -25.93
N LEU A 150 -15.20 -4.98 -26.57
CA LEU A 150 -14.85 -6.26 -25.93
C LEU A 150 -13.37 -6.36 -25.50
N ALA A 151 -12.46 -5.79 -26.27
CA ALA A 151 -11.03 -5.80 -25.96
C ALA A 151 -10.70 -4.89 -24.75
N ALA A 152 -11.33 -3.73 -24.68
CA ALA A 152 -11.22 -2.81 -23.54
C ALA A 152 -11.76 -3.46 -22.25
N LYS A 153 -12.89 -4.16 -22.31
CA LYS A 153 -13.46 -4.89 -21.16
C LYS A 153 -12.53 -5.98 -20.61
N ARG A 154 -11.86 -6.75 -21.48
CA ARG A 154 -10.89 -7.79 -21.03
C ARG A 154 -9.64 -7.18 -20.38
N ALA A 155 -9.11 -6.09 -20.92
CA ALA A 155 -7.97 -5.39 -20.32
C ALA A 155 -8.35 -4.80 -18.94
N ASP A 156 -9.52 -4.19 -18.83
CA ASP A 156 -10.02 -3.65 -17.57
C ASP A 156 -10.26 -4.76 -16.53
N ALA A 157 -10.80 -5.93 -16.90
CA ALA A 157 -10.98 -7.06 -15.99
C ALA A 157 -9.66 -7.53 -15.36
N ARG A 158 -8.58 -7.66 -16.14
CA ARG A 158 -7.25 -7.97 -15.60
C ARG A 158 -6.75 -6.90 -14.64
N GLY A 159 -6.94 -5.63 -14.98
CA GLY A 159 -6.56 -4.52 -14.12
C GLY A 159 -7.29 -4.52 -12.78
N TYR A 160 -8.58 -4.86 -12.76
CA TYR A 160 -9.36 -5.00 -11.53
C TYR A 160 -8.86 -6.17 -10.66
N VAL A 161 -8.52 -7.30 -11.28
CA VAL A 161 -7.92 -8.43 -10.54
C VAL A 161 -6.61 -8.02 -9.88
N PHE A 162 -5.71 -7.34 -10.59
CA PHE A 162 -4.46 -6.85 -10.03
C PHE A 162 -4.70 -5.81 -8.92
N ALA A 163 -5.68 -4.93 -9.07
CA ALA A 163 -6.04 -3.97 -8.04
C ALA A 163 -6.58 -4.66 -6.77
N CYS A 164 -7.41 -5.71 -6.91
CA CYS A 164 -7.86 -6.53 -5.79
C CYS A 164 -6.69 -7.26 -5.11
N LEU A 165 -5.82 -7.90 -5.88
CA LEU A 165 -4.64 -8.59 -5.35
C LEU A 165 -3.72 -7.63 -4.60
N SER A 166 -3.55 -6.40 -5.10
CA SER A 166 -2.78 -5.38 -4.39
C SER A 166 -3.42 -4.99 -3.06
N SER A 167 -4.75 -4.89 -2.98
CA SER A 167 -5.46 -4.58 -1.74
C SER A 167 -5.31 -5.69 -0.69
N ILE A 168 -5.39 -6.95 -1.11
CA ILE A 168 -5.17 -8.10 -0.24
C ILE A 168 -3.72 -8.15 0.22
N GLY A 169 -2.76 -8.01 -0.71
CA GLY A 169 -1.33 -8.01 -0.39
C GLY A 169 -0.95 -6.88 0.58
N GLN A 170 -1.52 -5.68 0.38
CA GLN A 170 -1.35 -4.56 1.31
C GLN A 170 -1.87 -4.90 2.71
N SER A 171 -3.01 -5.56 2.81
CA SER A 171 -3.60 -5.95 4.09
C SER A 171 -2.75 -7.00 4.81
N VAL A 172 -2.29 -8.02 4.09
CA VAL A 172 -1.37 -9.03 4.63
C VAL A 172 -0.08 -8.38 5.12
N SER A 173 0.53 -7.53 4.29
CA SER A 173 1.73 -6.77 4.65
C SER A 173 1.52 -5.93 5.93
N MET A 174 0.33 -5.32 6.08
CA MET A 174 0.00 -4.50 7.24
C MET A 174 -0.11 -5.33 8.53
N ILE A 175 -0.64 -6.55 8.47
CA ILE A 175 -0.68 -7.47 9.63
C ILE A 175 0.73 -7.80 10.10
N PHE A 176 1.64 -8.18 9.18
CA PHE A 176 3.04 -8.42 9.52
C PHE A 176 3.74 -7.16 10.05
N THR A 177 3.45 -5.99 9.47
CA THR A 177 3.95 -4.70 9.98
C THR A 177 3.51 -4.47 11.43
N LYS A 178 2.22 -4.69 11.73
CA LYS A 178 1.65 -4.49 13.06
C LYS A 178 2.34 -5.38 14.10
N GLN A 179 2.64 -6.62 13.75
CA GLN A 179 3.39 -7.51 14.64
C GLN A 179 4.84 -7.05 14.82
N GLY A 180 5.52 -6.67 13.74
CA GLY A 180 6.91 -6.26 13.78
C GLY A 180 7.18 -4.92 14.47
N VAL A 181 6.22 -3.97 14.45
CA VAL A 181 6.36 -2.63 15.05
C VAL A 181 5.81 -2.57 16.48
N LYS A 182 5.30 -3.67 17.03
CA LYS A 182 4.63 -3.70 18.34
C LYS A 182 5.44 -3.04 19.47
N ASN A 183 6.77 -3.20 19.47
CA ASN A 183 7.72 -2.65 20.44
C ASN A 183 8.90 -1.92 19.77
N TYR A 184 8.72 -1.43 18.53
CA TYR A 184 9.80 -0.85 17.75
C TYR A 184 9.37 0.44 17.06
N ASP A 185 10.33 1.32 16.78
CA ASP A 185 10.08 2.60 16.13
C ASP A 185 9.59 2.45 14.69
N ALA A 186 8.53 3.17 14.34
CA ALA A 186 7.87 3.09 13.04
C ALA A 186 8.78 3.49 11.85
N ILE A 187 9.68 4.47 12.05
CA ILE A 187 10.59 4.95 11.00
C ILE A 187 11.64 3.86 10.71
N SER A 188 12.27 3.34 11.77
CA SER A 188 13.23 2.26 11.66
C SER A 188 12.60 0.96 11.17
N GLY A 189 11.36 0.68 11.59
CA GLY A 189 10.59 -0.45 11.09
C GLY A 189 10.29 -0.35 9.58
N THR A 190 9.90 0.83 9.11
CA THR A 190 9.69 1.06 7.68
C THR A 190 10.98 0.90 6.89
N LYS A 191 12.12 1.28 7.49
CA LYS A 191 13.43 1.11 6.87
C LYS A 191 13.81 -0.35 6.68
N ILE A 192 13.59 -1.22 7.69
CA ILE A 192 13.79 -2.68 7.57
C ILE A 192 12.95 -3.22 6.39
N ARG A 193 11.70 -2.81 6.29
CA ARG A 193 10.80 -3.21 5.19
C ARG A 193 11.35 -2.82 3.82
N VAL A 194 11.85 -1.58 3.69
CA VAL A 194 12.43 -1.08 2.43
C VAL A 194 13.75 -1.76 2.11
N MET A 195 14.61 -2.01 3.11
CA MET A 195 15.86 -2.78 2.91
C MET A 195 15.57 -4.18 2.38
N SER A 196 14.62 -4.88 2.97
CA SER A 196 14.23 -6.22 2.55
C SER A 196 13.62 -6.24 1.14
N ALA A 197 12.94 -5.16 0.75
CA ALA A 197 12.40 -5.00 -0.60
C ALA A 197 13.47 -4.71 -1.67
N ILE A 198 14.64 -4.21 -1.31
CA ILE A 198 15.77 -4.04 -2.24
C ILE A 198 16.42 -5.40 -2.57
N ILE A 199 16.40 -6.33 -1.60
CA ILE A 199 17.02 -7.65 -1.74
C ILE A 199 16.09 -8.63 -2.47
N GLY A 200 14.77 -8.48 -2.34
CA GLY A 200 13.74 -9.34 -2.96
C GLY A 200 13.29 -8.84 -4.30
#